data_e4f1a83699f48e207ba8093be629ca72
#
_entry.id   e4f1a83699f48e207ba8093be629ca72
#
_cell.length_a   1.000
_cell.length_b   1.000
_cell.length_c   1.000
_cell.angle_alpha   90.00
_cell.angle_beta   90.00
_cell.angle_gamma   90.00
#
_symmetry.space_group_name_H-M   'P 1'
#
loop_
_entity.id
_entity.type
_entity.pdbx_description
1 polymer ?
#
loop_
_entity_poly.entity_id
_entity_poly.type
_entity_poly.pdbx_seq_one_letter_code
_entity_poly.pdbx_strand_id
1 'polypeptide(L)'
;MSSDFKTASQEKVFEIMAPVGTVAFAKAELKQWMKPVDVVVPKAFRESGHTAKVYREPYGVTLVIGPFNGPLTLLFDPAVQVIAAGNPCILKLSEGLPATSKLLLDLVPKYFDPRAVTAVSGSREEVTELLKLPFDFIFFTGSVKVGKIVMEAAAKNLTPVLLELGGQNPAFVDPTANIPDAAKKIVWGATAWGGQWCTSPGYAYVHESVAEKFVEECKKAVVELYGTDPKKKFDDYSRIVSPKAVERLASLIDQKKVVAGGASDPQARYIDPTIIYPVTWDDPIMEDEIFGPLLPILTYKDFDAAIREVKKHPKPLSGFLFSRDQKAIDHFLASLSFGGGAINQVNIHLFIETMPFGGVGNSGIGHYYGKAGFDALTHAKSVLISPPDVAIEHLFPPYTNEKVQALSQWFEY
;
A
#
# COMPACT_ATOMS: atom_id res chain seq x y z
N MET A 1 -4.64 10.74 -18.98
CA MET A 1 -3.45 10.37 -18.17
C MET A 1 -2.15 10.55 -18.96
N SER A 2 -2.04 10.11 -20.21
CA SER A 2 -0.85 10.37 -21.03
C SER A 2 -0.54 11.87 -21.21
N SER A 3 -1.56 12.72 -21.22
CA SER A 3 -1.39 14.17 -21.15
C SER A 3 -0.78 14.65 -19.82
N ASP A 4 -0.95 13.89 -18.74
CA ASP A 4 -0.42 14.22 -17.42
C ASP A 4 1.01 13.67 -17.28
N PHE A 5 1.23 12.33 -17.28
CA PHE A 5 2.60 11.79 -17.14
C PHE A 5 2.79 10.31 -17.52
N LYS A 6 1.75 9.47 -17.55
CA LYS A 6 1.85 8.03 -17.83
C LYS A 6 1.90 7.70 -19.31
N THR A 7 2.41 6.51 -19.65
CA THR A 7 2.34 5.97 -20.99
C THR A 7 1.00 5.32 -21.27
N ALA A 8 0.60 5.24 -22.54
CA ALA A 8 -0.67 4.63 -22.94
C ALA A 8 -0.78 3.15 -22.53
N SER A 9 0.33 2.40 -22.60
CA SER A 9 0.35 1.00 -22.16
C SER A 9 0.13 0.85 -20.66
N GLN A 10 0.78 1.71 -19.86
CA GLN A 10 0.61 1.72 -18.41
C GLN A 10 -0.80 2.14 -18.00
N GLU A 11 -1.40 3.12 -18.69
CA GLU A 11 -2.79 3.51 -18.48
C GLU A 11 -3.74 2.33 -18.71
N LYS A 12 -3.58 1.63 -19.82
CA LYS A 12 -4.46 0.51 -20.16
C LYS A 12 -4.37 -0.62 -19.12
N VAL A 13 -3.16 -1.05 -18.79
CA VAL A 13 -2.94 -2.23 -17.93
C VAL A 13 -3.22 -1.90 -16.48
N PHE A 14 -2.57 -0.87 -15.95
CA PHE A 14 -2.55 -0.63 -14.51
C PHE A 14 -3.66 0.31 -14.02
N GLU A 15 -4.15 1.21 -14.88
CA GLU A 15 -5.16 2.19 -14.47
C GLU A 15 -6.59 1.78 -14.87
N ILE A 16 -6.73 0.97 -15.94
CA ILE A 16 -8.08 0.56 -16.42
C ILE A 16 -8.33 -0.91 -16.11
N MET A 17 -7.42 -1.81 -16.51
CA MET A 17 -7.69 -3.25 -16.36
C MET A 17 -7.63 -3.70 -14.90
N ALA A 18 -6.76 -3.12 -14.07
CA ALA A 18 -6.66 -3.50 -12.67
C ALA A 18 -7.94 -3.20 -11.89
N PRO A 19 -8.51 -1.97 -11.88
CA PRO A 19 -9.79 -1.71 -11.22
C PRO A 19 -10.96 -2.54 -11.75
N VAL A 20 -10.97 -2.88 -13.04
CA VAL A 20 -11.99 -3.80 -13.61
C VAL A 20 -11.85 -5.19 -12.98
N GLY A 21 -10.63 -5.66 -12.76
CA GLY A 21 -10.35 -6.92 -12.04
C GLY A 21 -10.87 -6.87 -10.60
N THR A 22 -10.57 -5.81 -9.87
CA THR A 22 -11.04 -5.57 -8.49
C THR A 22 -12.58 -5.59 -8.41
N VAL A 23 -13.27 -4.93 -9.36
CA VAL A 23 -14.76 -4.98 -9.44
C VAL A 23 -15.25 -6.40 -9.66
N ALA A 24 -14.65 -7.13 -10.60
CA ALA A 24 -15.08 -8.49 -10.93
C ALA A 24 -14.91 -9.43 -9.71
N PHE A 25 -13.77 -9.32 -9.02
CA PHE A 25 -13.48 -10.09 -7.82
C PHE A 25 -14.46 -9.76 -6.69
N ALA A 26 -14.65 -8.48 -6.37
CA ALA A 26 -15.59 -8.06 -5.34
C ALA A 26 -17.02 -8.55 -5.63
N LYS A 27 -17.50 -8.45 -6.88
CA LYS A 27 -18.83 -8.96 -7.28
C LYS A 27 -18.98 -10.47 -7.10
N ALA A 28 -17.92 -11.24 -7.33
CA ALA A 28 -17.94 -12.69 -7.16
C ALA A 28 -18.04 -13.10 -5.69
N GLU A 29 -17.32 -12.39 -4.80
CA GLU A 29 -17.13 -12.77 -3.41
C GLU A 29 -18.06 -12.06 -2.42
N LEU A 30 -18.67 -10.93 -2.79
CA LEU A 30 -19.43 -10.05 -1.89
C LEU A 30 -20.52 -10.78 -1.10
N LYS A 31 -21.27 -11.68 -1.74
CA LYS A 31 -22.33 -12.45 -1.07
C LYS A 31 -21.80 -13.32 0.08
N GLN A 32 -20.56 -13.80 -0.06
CA GLN A 32 -19.92 -14.58 0.99
C GLN A 32 -19.40 -13.67 2.12
N TRP A 33 -18.82 -12.51 1.76
CA TRP A 33 -18.29 -11.57 2.76
C TRP A 33 -19.40 -10.99 3.65
N MET A 34 -20.60 -10.78 3.11
CA MET A 34 -21.77 -10.23 3.83
C MET A 34 -22.42 -11.20 4.81
N LYS A 35 -22.10 -12.50 4.76
CA LYS A 35 -22.71 -13.46 5.67
C LYS A 35 -22.25 -13.21 7.10
N PRO A 36 -23.19 -13.22 8.07
CA PRO A 36 -22.83 -13.25 9.48
C PRO A 36 -21.91 -14.43 9.79
N VAL A 37 -20.92 -14.20 10.62
CA VAL A 37 -19.97 -15.23 11.05
C VAL A 37 -20.40 -15.77 12.40
N ASP A 38 -20.62 -17.09 12.48
CA ASP A 38 -20.87 -17.77 13.75
C ASP A 38 -19.58 -17.79 14.58
N VAL A 39 -19.70 -17.47 15.89
CA VAL A 39 -18.57 -17.47 16.82
C VAL A 39 -18.77 -18.57 17.84
N VAL A 40 -17.69 -19.25 18.18
CA VAL A 40 -17.72 -20.26 19.23
C VAL A 40 -18.01 -19.58 20.57
N VAL A 41 -19.05 -20.04 21.25
CA VAL A 41 -19.38 -19.63 22.62
C VAL A 41 -18.87 -20.65 23.61
N PRO A 42 -18.58 -20.24 24.88
CA PRO A 42 -18.24 -21.19 25.96
C PRO A 42 -19.24 -22.32 26.09
N LYS A 43 -18.76 -23.47 26.58
CA LYS A 43 -19.58 -24.71 26.69
C LYS A 43 -20.90 -24.49 27.43
N ALA A 44 -20.86 -23.80 28.55
CA ALA A 44 -22.07 -23.54 29.37
C ALA A 44 -23.12 -22.71 28.59
N PHE A 45 -22.72 -21.76 27.78
CA PHE A 45 -23.62 -20.97 26.90
C PHE A 45 -24.20 -21.84 25.79
N ARG A 46 -23.38 -22.68 25.17
CA ARG A 46 -23.82 -23.57 24.11
C ARG A 46 -24.82 -24.61 24.59
N GLU A 47 -24.56 -25.22 25.77
CA GLU A 47 -25.44 -26.21 26.36
C GLU A 47 -26.79 -25.61 26.81
N SER A 48 -26.82 -24.32 27.14
CA SER A 48 -28.06 -23.59 27.42
C SER A 48 -28.70 -22.93 26.18
N GLY A 49 -28.24 -23.27 24.97
CA GLY A 49 -28.84 -22.86 23.71
C GLY A 49 -28.46 -21.47 23.20
N HIS A 50 -27.45 -20.82 23.81
CA HIS A 50 -26.97 -19.54 23.35
C HIS A 50 -26.11 -19.71 22.07
N THR A 51 -26.21 -18.73 21.19
CA THR A 51 -25.37 -18.60 20.00
C THR A 51 -24.81 -17.19 19.92
N ALA A 52 -23.68 -17.01 19.20
CA ALA A 52 -23.13 -15.70 18.96
C ALA A 52 -22.77 -15.52 17.49
N LYS A 53 -22.99 -14.34 16.97
CA LYS A 53 -22.68 -13.97 15.58
C LYS A 53 -22.02 -12.62 15.51
N VAL A 54 -21.14 -12.48 14.52
CA VAL A 54 -20.61 -11.18 14.10
C VAL A 54 -21.27 -10.78 12.79
N TYR A 55 -21.92 -9.64 12.80
CA TYR A 55 -22.51 -9.00 11.63
C TYR A 55 -21.57 -7.90 11.14
N ARG A 56 -21.48 -7.73 9.83
CA ARG A 56 -20.77 -6.61 9.21
C ARG A 56 -21.76 -5.55 8.77
N GLU A 57 -21.52 -4.31 9.14
CA GLU A 57 -22.35 -3.17 8.75
C GLU A 57 -21.47 -1.99 8.29
N PRO A 58 -21.95 -1.17 7.33
CA PRO A 58 -21.19 -0.03 6.83
C PRO A 58 -20.93 0.98 7.96
N TYR A 59 -19.79 1.69 7.87
CA TYR A 59 -19.52 2.83 8.75
C TYR A 59 -20.42 4.03 8.43
N GLY A 60 -20.60 4.35 7.13
CA GLY A 60 -21.30 5.52 6.64
C GLY A 60 -20.53 6.27 5.55
N VAL A 61 -20.64 7.59 5.53
CA VAL A 61 -20.02 8.42 4.48
C VAL A 61 -18.49 8.38 4.58
N THR A 62 -17.87 7.88 3.53
CA THR A 62 -16.42 7.68 3.46
C THR A 62 -15.78 8.71 2.53
N LEU A 63 -14.71 9.35 2.98
CA LEU A 63 -13.83 10.16 2.12
C LEU A 63 -12.69 9.30 1.60
N VAL A 64 -12.53 9.23 0.27
CA VAL A 64 -11.40 8.56 -0.41
C VAL A 64 -10.53 9.62 -1.07
N ILE A 65 -9.30 9.77 -0.60
CA ILE A 65 -8.33 10.75 -1.14
C ILE A 65 -7.31 9.98 -1.97
N GLY A 66 -7.36 10.14 -3.30
CA GLY A 66 -6.46 9.48 -4.24
C GLY A 66 -5.20 10.29 -4.54
N PRO A 67 -4.05 9.62 -4.78
CA PRO A 67 -2.78 10.24 -5.13
C PRO A 67 -2.69 10.50 -6.65
N PHE A 68 -1.58 11.09 -7.08
CA PHE A 68 -1.34 11.35 -8.50
C PHE A 68 -0.81 10.15 -9.28
N ASN A 69 -0.06 9.27 -8.62
CA ASN A 69 0.71 8.21 -9.28
C ASN A 69 -0.14 7.03 -9.79
N GLY A 70 -1.29 6.80 -9.21
CA GLY A 70 -2.30 5.81 -9.64
C GLY A 70 -3.71 6.43 -9.65
N PRO A 71 -3.99 7.40 -10.54
CA PRO A 71 -5.18 8.23 -10.43
C PRO A 71 -6.51 7.48 -10.59
N LEU A 72 -6.51 6.35 -11.27
CA LEU A 72 -7.69 5.47 -11.33
C LEU A 72 -7.56 4.30 -10.37
N THR A 73 -6.47 3.56 -10.42
CA THR A 73 -6.26 2.39 -9.56
C THR A 73 -6.31 2.75 -8.08
N LEU A 74 -5.51 3.72 -7.65
CA LEU A 74 -5.44 4.10 -6.23
C LEU A 74 -6.59 5.01 -5.77
N LEU A 75 -7.55 5.27 -6.63
CA LEU A 75 -8.81 5.93 -6.31
C LEU A 75 -9.97 4.94 -6.35
N PHE A 76 -10.08 4.14 -7.43
CA PHE A 76 -11.22 3.26 -7.64
C PHE A 76 -11.09 1.91 -6.95
N ASP A 77 -9.89 1.33 -6.77
CA ASP A 77 -9.75 0.11 -5.97
C ASP A 77 -10.21 0.33 -4.52
N PRO A 78 -9.78 1.41 -3.81
CA PRO A 78 -10.40 1.78 -2.54
C PRO A 78 -11.91 2.03 -2.64
N ALA A 79 -12.36 2.76 -3.65
CA ALA A 79 -13.80 3.07 -3.81
C ALA A 79 -14.64 1.80 -4.01
N VAL A 80 -14.15 0.81 -4.76
CA VAL A 80 -14.81 -0.49 -4.93
C VAL A 80 -14.97 -1.19 -3.58
N GLN A 81 -13.94 -1.19 -2.74
CA GLN A 81 -14.00 -1.78 -1.40
C GLN A 81 -14.98 -1.02 -0.50
N VAL A 82 -14.96 0.32 -0.55
CA VAL A 82 -15.89 1.21 0.18
C VAL A 82 -17.35 0.91 -0.21
N ILE A 83 -17.63 0.83 -1.50
CA ILE A 83 -18.97 0.53 -2.04
C ILE A 83 -19.39 -0.90 -1.71
N ALA A 84 -18.49 -1.88 -1.84
CA ALA A 84 -18.75 -3.27 -1.47
C ALA A 84 -19.09 -3.42 0.01
N ALA A 85 -18.50 -2.60 0.87
CA ALA A 85 -18.81 -2.51 2.30
C ALA A 85 -20.14 -1.78 2.60
N GLY A 86 -20.81 -1.22 1.58
CA GLY A 86 -22.10 -0.52 1.72
C GLY A 86 -22.00 0.96 2.08
N ASN A 87 -20.81 1.55 2.01
CA ASN A 87 -20.57 2.95 2.34
C ASN A 87 -20.73 3.84 1.10
N PRO A 88 -21.47 4.95 1.13
CA PRO A 88 -21.37 6.00 0.14
C PRO A 88 -19.98 6.69 0.24
N CYS A 89 -19.42 7.16 -0.88
CA CYS A 89 -18.10 7.75 -0.88
C CYS A 89 -17.99 9.06 -1.65
N ILE A 90 -17.12 9.93 -1.12
CA ILE A 90 -16.65 11.13 -1.80
C ILE A 90 -15.22 10.88 -2.28
N LEU A 91 -15.02 10.95 -3.59
CA LEU A 91 -13.72 10.75 -4.24
C LEU A 91 -13.01 12.10 -4.38
N LYS A 92 -11.95 12.32 -3.62
CA LYS A 92 -11.10 13.51 -3.78
C LYS A 92 -10.00 13.22 -4.78
N LEU A 93 -10.06 13.90 -5.91
CA LEU A 93 -9.14 13.75 -7.03
C LEU A 93 -7.83 14.50 -6.80
N SER A 94 -6.76 14.04 -7.47
CA SER A 94 -5.44 14.69 -7.35
C SER A 94 -5.37 15.99 -8.15
N GLU A 95 -5.00 17.06 -7.50
CA GLU A 95 -4.74 18.37 -8.14
C GLU A 95 -3.51 18.35 -9.06
N GLY A 96 -2.59 17.40 -8.86
CA GLY A 96 -1.41 17.21 -9.69
C GLY A 96 -1.70 16.71 -11.11
N LEU A 97 -2.95 16.33 -11.41
CA LEU A 97 -3.37 15.71 -12.66
C LEU A 97 -4.60 16.41 -13.26
N PRO A 98 -4.46 17.61 -13.80
CA PRO A 98 -5.60 18.43 -14.22
C PRO A 98 -6.44 17.78 -15.33
N ALA A 99 -5.82 17.09 -16.30
CA ALA A 99 -6.54 16.46 -17.41
C ALA A 99 -7.36 15.25 -16.93
N THR A 100 -6.76 14.38 -16.11
CA THR A 100 -7.43 13.21 -15.53
C THR A 100 -8.55 13.63 -14.57
N SER A 101 -8.29 14.61 -13.70
CA SER A 101 -9.27 15.08 -12.74
C SER A 101 -10.48 15.72 -13.42
N LYS A 102 -10.26 16.53 -14.46
CA LYS A 102 -11.36 17.08 -15.27
C LYS A 102 -12.23 15.98 -15.88
N LEU A 103 -11.59 14.95 -16.48
CA LEU A 103 -12.33 13.83 -17.06
C LEU A 103 -13.16 13.10 -16.01
N LEU A 104 -12.63 12.83 -14.84
CA LEU A 104 -13.34 12.14 -13.77
C LEU A 104 -14.50 12.97 -13.19
N LEU A 105 -14.35 14.28 -13.04
CA LEU A 105 -15.44 15.18 -12.66
C LEU A 105 -16.60 15.14 -13.67
N ASP A 106 -16.29 14.96 -14.95
CA ASP A 106 -17.30 14.85 -16.01
C ASP A 106 -17.95 13.47 -16.06
N LEU A 107 -17.20 12.38 -15.73
CA LEU A 107 -17.67 11.01 -15.88
C LEU A 107 -18.40 10.48 -14.64
N VAL A 108 -17.89 10.75 -13.42
CA VAL A 108 -18.48 10.20 -12.20
C VAL A 108 -19.97 10.49 -12.09
N PRO A 109 -20.50 11.71 -12.28
CA PRO A 109 -21.92 11.99 -12.17
C PRO A 109 -22.77 11.39 -13.30
N LYS A 110 -22.14 10.91 -14.39
CA LYS A 110 -22.86 10.23 -15.49
C LYS A 110 -23.12 8.76 -15.21
N TYR A 111 -22.25 8.13 -14.40
CA TYR A 111 -22.29 6.68 -14.19
C TYR A 111 -22.68 6.27 -12.77
N PHE A 112 -22.62 7.19 -11.82
CA PHE A 112 -22.95 6.92 -10.41
C PHE A 112 -24.09 7.82 -9.93
N ASP A 113 -24.93 7.29 -9.04
CA ASP A 113 -25.85 8.09 -8.25
C ASP A 113 -25.04 9.00 -7.31
N PRO A 114 -25.21 10.32 -7.36
CA PRO A 114 -24.44 11.25 -6.53
C PRO A 114 -24.66 11.05 -5.02
N ARG A 115 -25.73 10.35 -4.62
CA ARG A 115 -25.95 9.95 -3.23
C ARG A 115 -25.05 8.79 -2.79
N ALA A 116 -24.57 7.99 -3.75
CA ALA A 116 -23.69 6.86 -3.49
C ALA A 116 -22.22 7.22 -3.73
N VAL A 117 -21.92 7.87 -4.87
CA VAL A 117 -20.55 8.25 -5.25
C VAL A 117 -20.54 9.64 -5.86
N THR A 118 -19.72 10.52 -5.30
CA THR A 118 -19.46 11.83 -5.88
C THR A 118 -17.96 12.10 -5.97
N ALA A 119 -17.55 12.96 -6.90
CA ALA A 119 -16.16 13.35 -7.06
C ALA A 119 -15.98 14.84 -6.80
N VAL A 120 -14.90 15.19 -6.12
CA VAL A 120 -14.51 16.57 -5.85
C VAL A 120 -13.04 16.76 -6.20
N SER A 121 -12.69 17.95 -6.70
CA SER A 121 -11.30 18.39 -6.83
C SER A 121 -11.07 19.60 -5.94
N GLY A 122 -9.82 19.94 -5.75
CA GLY A 122 -9.46 21.11 -4.95
C GLY A 122 -7.98 21.07 -4.58
N SER A 123 -7.46 22.22 -4.24
CA SER A 123 -6.11 22.44 -3.75
C SER A 123 -5.98 21.98 -2.29
N ARG A 124 -4.86 22.31 -1.67
CA ARG A 124 -4.61 22.05 -0.26
C ARG A 124 -5.63 22.72 0.66
N GLU A 125 -6.08 23.93 0.29
CA GLU A 125 -7.04 24.70 1.06
C GLU A 125 -8.39 24.02 1.13
N GLU A 126 -8.94 23.58 -0.01
CA GLU A 126 -10.21 22.86 -0.09
C GLU A 126 -10.15 21.52 0.63
N VAL A 127 -9.04 20.80 0.54
CA VAL A 127 -8.85 19.54 1.30
C VAL A 127 -8.83 19.79 2.80
N THR A 128 -8.24 20.89 3.23
CA THR A 128 -8.24 21.27 4.65
C THR A 128 -9.66 21.55 5.16
N GLU A 129 -10.50 22.22 4.36
CA GLU A 129 -11.92 22.42 4.71
C GLU A 129 -12.71 21.11 4.67
N LEU A 130 -12.46 20.26 3.66
CA LEU A 130 -13.09 18.95 3.53
C LEU A 130 -12.82 18.05 4.76
N LEU A 131 -11.59 18.06 5.27
CA LEU A 131 -11.19 17.28 6.45
C LEU A 131 -11.81 17.77 7.77
N LYS A 132 -12.49 18.92 7.80
CA LYS A 132 -13.27 19.38 8.97
C LYS A 132 -14.66 18.73 9.05
N LEU A 133 -15.15 18.15 7.96
CA LEU A 133 -16.45 17.49 7.90
C LEU A 133 -16.42 16.15 8.67
N PRO A 134 -17.54 15.77 9.32
CA PRO A 134 -17.62 14.57 10.14
C PRO A 134 -17.84 13.33 9.27
N PHE A 135 -16.81 12.89 8.58
CA PHE A 135 -16.85 11.62 7.86
C PHE A 135 -16.90 10.44 8.84
N ASP A 136 -17.56 9.36 8.43
CA ASP A 136 -17.62 8.11 9.19
C ASP A 136 -16.37 7.23 8.97
N PHE A 137 -15.65 7.47 7.86
CA PHE A 137 -14.36 6.83 7.55
C PHE A 137 -13.53 7.69 6.58
N ILE A 138 -12.20 7.64 6.68
CA ILE A 138 -11.30 8.28 5.70
C ILE A 138 -10.30 7.26 5.19
N PHE A 139 -10.27 7.07 3.87
CA PHE A 139 -9.24 6.33 3.16
C PHE A 139 -8.30 7.32 2.48
N PHE A 140 -7.02 7.25 2.80
CA PHE A 140 -6.02 8.17 2.26
C PHE A 140 -4.84 7.40 1.70
N THR A 141 -4.42 7.73 0.47
CA THR A 141 -3.16 7.27 -0.14
C THR A 141 -2.29 8.48 -0.46
N GLY A 142 -1.05 8.50 0.04
CA GLY A 142 -0.13 9.59 -0.22
C GLY A 142 1.11 9.59 0.69
N SER A 143 1.73 10.76 0.89
CA SER A 143 2.95 10.87 1.68
C SER A 143 2.69 10.72 3.19
N VAL A 144 3.69 10.23 3.92
CA VAL A 144 3.67 10.11 5.40
C VAL A 144 3.29 11.45 6.06
N LYS A 145 3.86 12.55 5.56
CA LYS A 145 3.59 13.89 6.09
C LYS A 145 2.10 14.27 6.01
N VAL A 146 1.47 14.01 4.87
CA VAL A 146 0.04 14.31 4.67
C VAL A 146 -0.83 13.30 5.42
N GLY A 147 -0.45 12.03 5.47
CA GLY A 147 -1.16 11.01 6.26
C GLY A 147 -1.28 11.37 7.73
N LYS A 148 -0.23 11.94 8.33
CA LYS A 148 -0.27 12.47 9.71
C LYS A 148 -1.29 13.60 9.87
N ILE A 149 -1.37 14.52 8.91
CA ILE A 149 -2.35 15.61 8.90
C ILE A 149 -3.79 15.06 8.81
N VAL A 150 -4.02 14.08 7.93
CA VAL A 150 -5.32 13.41 7.79
C VAL A 150 -5.72 12.71 9.09
N MET A 151 -4.81 11.97 9.70
CA MET A 151 -5.05 11.28 10.97
C MET A 151 -5.35 12.26 12.12
N GLU A 152 -4.62 13.37 12.19
CA GLU A 152 -4.85 14.43 13.18
C GLU A 152 -6.23 15.08 13.00
N ALA A 153 -6.64 15.33 11.76
CA ALA A 153 -7.96 15.87 11.45
C ALA A 153 -9.08 14.87 11.82
N ALA A 154 -8.92 13.60 11.46
CA ALA A 154 -9.86 12.52 11.75
C ALA A 154 -10.07 12.30 13.26
N ALA A 155 -9.01 12.44 14.04
CA ALA A 155 -9.05 12.27 15.50
C ALA A 155 -10.05 13.24 16.19
N LYS A 156 -10.31 14.39 15.63
CA LYS A 156 -11.27 15.39 16.19
C LYS A 156 -12.71 14.88 16.21
N ASN A 157 -13.05 14.00 15.27
CA ASN A 157 -14.38 13.39 15.13
C ASN A 157 -14.39 11.91 15.51
N LEU A 158 -13.26 11.34 16.00
CA LEU A 158 -13.06 9.91 16.22
C LEU A 158 -13.28 9.07 14.95
N THR A 159 -13.06 9.69 13.79
CA THR A 159 -13.20 9.02 12.48
C THR A 159 -12.10 7.98 12.29
N PRO A 160 -12.42 6.72 12.05
CA PRO A 160 -11.42 5.71 11.70
C PRO A 160 -10.77 6.04 10.35
N VAL A 161 -9.49 5.66 10.23
CA VAL A 161 -8.69 5.92 9.02
C VAL A 161 -8.05 4.63 8.50
N LEU A 162 -7.92 4.55 7.17
CA LEU A 162 -7.00 3.64 6.48
C LEU A 162 -6.00 4.51 5.73
N LEU A 163 -4.73 4.35 6.06
CA LEU A 163 -3.64 5.18 5.52
C LEU A 163 -2.68 4.30 4.73
N GLU A 164 -2.61 4.52 3.43
CA GLU A 164 -1.62 3.94 2.53
C GLU A 164 -0.53 4.97 2.26
N LEU A 165 0.64 4.74 2.84
CA LEU A 165 1.75 5.69 2.82
C LEU A 165 2.96 5.08 2.11
N GLY A 166 4.03 5.85 2.00
CA GLY A 166 5.25 5.40 1.36
C GLY A 166 6.34 4.97 2.34
N GLY A 167 7.54 4.86 1.82
CA GLY A 167 8.74 4.55 2.58
C GLY A 167 9.87 4.13 1.65
N GLN A 168 11.05 3.85 2.23
CA GLN A 168 12.17 3.28 1.49
C GLN A 168 12.14 1.76 1.58
N ASN A 169 11.73 1.09 0.51
CA ASN A 169 11.55 -0.35 0.45
C ASN A 169 12.88 -1.06 0.15
N PRO A 170 13.41 -1.91 1.06
CA PRO A 170 14.62 -2.67 0.83
C PRO A 170 14.43 -3.77 -0.20
N ALA A 171 15.38 -3.91 -1.13
CA ALA A 171 15.53 -5.08 -1.98
C ALA A 171 16.86 -5.77 -1.66
N PHE A 172 16.82 -6.79 -0.82
CA PHE A 172 18.00 -7.57 -0.47
C PHE A 172 18.37 -8.53 -1.59
N VAL A 173 19.68 -8.64 -1.85
CA VAL A 173 20.24 -9.60 -2.81
C VAL A 173 21.33 -10.39 -2.11
N ASP A 174 21.11 -11.67 -1.87
CA ASP A 174 22.07 -12.54 -1.23
C ASP A 174 23.00 -13.27 -2.23
N PRO A 175 24.09 -13.91 -1.78
CA PRO A 175 25.04 -14.60 -2.68
C PRO A 175 24.42 -15.71 -3.52
N THR A 176 23.29 -16.29 -3.08
CA THR A 176 22.64 -17.43 -3.76
C THR A 176 21.65 -17.00 -4.83
N ALA A 177 21.36 -15.69 -4.91
CA ALA A 177 20.40 -15.13 -5.85
C ALA A 177 20.79 -15.38 -7.32
N ASN A 178 19.78 -15.44 -8.19
CA ASN A 178 20.01 -15.32 -9.62
C ASN A 178 20.25 -13.84 -9.95
N ILE A 179 21.53 -13.43 -10.00
CA ILE A 179 21.91 -12.03 -10.11
C ILE A 179 21.34 -11.31 -11.35
N PRO A 180 21.40 -11.90 -12.59
CA PRO A 180 20.78 -11.27 -13.75
C PRO A 180 19.27 -11.06 -13.59
N ASP A 181 18.54 -12.05 -13.06
CA ASP A 181 17.09 -11.96 -12.83
C ASP A 181 16.76 -10.94 -11.74
N ALA A 182 17.51 -10.95 -10.63
CA ALA A 182 17.36 -9.98 -9.55
C ALA A 182 17.58 -8.54 -10.03
N ALA A 183 18.68 -8.30 -10.76
CA ALA A 183 19.00 -7.00 -11.31
C ALA A 183 17.91 -6.47 -12.24
N LYS A 184 17.43 -7.30 -13.18
CA LYS A 184 16.36 -6.91 -14.11
C LYS A 184 15.07 -6.55 -13.38
N LYS A 185 14.63 -7.37 -12.41
CA LYS A 185 13.41 -7.14 -11.64
C LYS A 185 13.51 -5.90 -10.75
N ILE A 186 14.65 -5.73 -10.06
CA ILE A 186 14.87 -4.57 -9.19
C ILE A 186 14.95 -3.28 -10.00
N VAL A 187 15.68 -3.27 -11.13
CA VAL A 187 15.74 -2.11 -12.03
C VAL A 187 14.35 -1.77 -12.56
N TRP A 188 13.60 -2.76 -13.05
CA TRP A 188 12.23 -2.54 -13.49
C TRP A 188 11.36 -1.99 -12.36
N GLY A 189 11.42 -2.57 -11.17
CA GLY A 189 10.62 -2.13 -10.02
C GLY A 189 10.95 -0.71 -9.56
N ALA A 190 12.23 -0.33 -9.61
CA ALA A 190 12.68 1.00 -9.22
C ALA A 190 12.40 2.08 -10.28
N THR A 191 12.17 1.71 -11.55
CA THR A 191 12.04 2.66 -12.66
C THR A 191 10.69 2.65 -13.36
N ALA A 192 9.87 1.62 -13.14
CA ALA A 192 8.50 1.57 -13.62
C ALA A 192 7.70 2.79 -13.11
N TRP A 193 6.83 3.35 -13.95
CA TRP A 193 6.11 4.60 -13.69
C TRP A 193 7.03 5.80 -13.41
N GLY A 194 8.27 5.76 -13.90
CA GLY A 194 9.29 6.74 -13.56
C GLY A 194 9.71 6.66 -12.07
N GLY A 195 9.65 5.47 -11.46
CA GLY A 195 9.94 5.25 -10.05
C GLY A 195 8.91 5.86 -9.09
N GLN A 196 7.77 6.33 -9.60
CA GLN A 196 6.71 6.98 -8.81
C GLN A 196 5.68 5.97 -8.32
N TRP A 197 6.15 4.92 -7.68
CA TRP A 197 5.35 3.82 -7.18
C TRP A 197 5.69 3.53 -5.71
N CYS A 198 4.72 3.56 -4.83
CA CYS A 198 4.92 3.42 -3.38
C CYS A 198 5.60 2.11 -2.96
N THR A 199 5.46 1.05 -3.76
CA THR A 199 6.12 -0.24 -3.53
C THR A 199 7.46 -0.38 -4.27
N SER A 200 7.91 0.63 -5.03
CA SER A 200 9.21 0.57 -5.72
C SER A 200 10.35 0.23 -4.75
N PRO A 201 11.29 -0.63 -5.12
CA PRO A 201 12.55 -0.72 -4.39
C PRO A 201 13.17 0.66 -4.21
N GLY A 202 13.27 1.12 -2.95
CA GLY A 202 13.90 2.39 -2.60
C GLY A 202 15.42 2.29 -2.66
N TYR A 203 15.95 1.08 -2.47
CA TYR A 203 17.36 0.75 -2.60
C TYR A 203 17.58 -0.75 -2.78
N ALA A 204 18.69 -1.13 -3.41
CA ALA A 204 19.19 -2.50 -3.40
C ALA A 204 20.24 -2.65 -2.30
N TYR A 205 20.08 -3.65 -1.42
CA TYR A 205 21.05 -3.98 -0.38
C TYR A 205 21.67 -5.33 -0.72
N VAL A 206 22.88 -5.29 -1.25
CA VAL A 206 23.50 -6.40 -1.97
C VAL A 206 24.66 -6.97 -1.17
N HIS A 207 24.75 -8.30 -1.06
CA HIS A 207 25.92 -8.92 -0.42
C HIS A 207 27.19 -8.57 -1.21
N GLU A 208 28.25 -8.14 -0.51
CA GLU A 208 29.48 -7.62 -1.14
C GLU A 208 30.10 -8.56 -2.18
N SER A 209 30.01 -9.88 -1.96
CA SER A 209 30.59 -10.88 -2.87
C SER A 209 29.96 -10.91 -4.26
N VAL A 210 28.76 -10.34 -4.43
CA VAL A 210 28.04 -10.31 -5.71
C VAL A 210 27.73 -8.90 -6.19
N ALA A 211 28.14 -7.88 -5.46
CA ALA A 211 27.78 -6.48 -5.73
C ALA A 211 28.24 -5.98 -7.09
N GLU A 212 29.50 -6.17 -7.46
CA GLU A 212 30.01 -5.73 -8.75
C GLU A 212 29.29 -6.40 -9.92
N LYS A 213 29.02 -7.73 -9.79
CA LYS A 213 28.24 -8.44 -10.80
C LYS A 213 26.82 -7.89 -10.88
N PHE A 214 26.19 -7.60 -9.74
CA PHE A 214 24.83 -7.04 -9.69
C PHE A 214 24.77 -5.67 -10.36
N VAL A 215 25.73 -4.79 -10.11
CA VAL A 215 25.85 -3.46 -10.75
C VAL A 215 25.96 -3.60 -12.27
N GLU A 216 26.81 -4.49 -12.77
CA GLU A 216 26.95 -4.71 -14.21
C GLU A 216 25.65 -5.26 -14.85
N GLU A 217 24.95 -6.17 -14.16
CA GLU A 217 23.65 -6.66 -14.63
C GLU A 217 22.58 -5.56 -14.57
N CYS A 218 22.60 -4.63 -13.59
CA CYS A 218 21.71 -3.48 -13.57
C CYS A 218 21.90 -2.57 -14.79
N LYS A 219 23.15 -2.30 -15.19
CA LYS A 219 23.45 -1.52 -16.41
C LYS A 219 22.86 -2.17 -17.66
N LYS A 220 23.03 -3.48 -17.80
CA LYS A 220 22.43 -4.26 -18.91
C LYS A 220 20.91 -4.20 -18.88
N ALA A 221 20.31 -4.33 -17.68
CA ALA A 221 18.86 -4.27 -17.50
C ALA A 221 18.28 -2.91 -17.92
N VAL A 222 18.94 -1.78 -17.61
CA VAL A 222 18.49 -0.46 -18.07
C VAL A 222 18.45 -0.40 -19.61
N VAL A 223 19.49 -0.91 -20.28
CA VAL A 223 19.54 -0.93 -21.75
C VAL A 223 18.51 -1.89 -22.36
N GLU A 224 18.32 -3.05 -21.74
CA GLU A 224 17.31 -4.03 -22.18
C GLU A 224 15.88 -3.47 -22.08
N LEU A 225 15.55 -2.80 -20.98
CA LEU A 225 14.21 -2.30 -20.70
C LEU A 225 13.90 -1.01 -21.49
N TYR A 226 14.87 -0.10 -21.60
CA TYR A 226 14.63 1.27 -22.07
C TYR A 226 15.50 1.66 -23.29
N GLY A 227 16.38 0.78 -23.75
CA GLY A 227 17.32 1.07 -24.85
C GLY A 227 18.47 1.97 -24.39
N THR A 228 19.26 2.41 -25.38
CA THR A 228 20.45 3.28 -25.16
C THR A 228 20.08 4.76 -25.04
N ASP A 229 18.85 5.13 -25.40
CA ASP A 229 18.33 6.51 -25.29
C ASP A 229 16.91 6.46 -24.72
N PRO A 230 16.77 6.32 -23.37
CA PRO A 230 15.46 6.25 -22.72
C PRO A 230 14.59 7.48 -22.97
N LYS A 231 15.18 8.64 -23.21
CA LYS A 231 14.45 9.88 -23.50
C LYS A 231 13.59 9.80 -24.75
N LYS A 232 13.95 8.95 -25.72
CA LYS A 232 13.19 8.68 -26.93
C LYS A 232 12.13 7.59 -26.78
N LYS A 233 12.09 6.90 -25.63
CA LYS A 233 11.22 5.77 -25.34
C LYS A 233 10.00 6.15 -24.48
N PHE A 234 9.38 7.30 -24.75
CA PHE A 234 8.22 7.78 -23.98
C PHE A 234 6.99 6.85 -24.01
N ASP A 235 6.94 5.92 -24.94
CA ASP A 235 5.86 4.93 -24.98
C ASP A 235 6.00 3.86 -23.90
N ASP A 236 7.22 3.63 -23.41
CA ASP A 236 7.56 2.61 -22.41
C ASP A 236 8.02 3.20 -21.07
N TYR A 237 8.44 4.46 -21.05
CA TYR A 237 9.02 5.13 -19.89
C TYR A 237 8.26 6.40 -19.50
N SER A 238 7.66 6.39 -18.30
CA SER A 238 6.84 7.50 -17.79
C SER A 238 7.66 8.75 -17.48
N ARG A 239 7.02 9.90 -17.60
CA ARG A 239 7.56 11.17 -17.14
C ARG A 239 7.41 11.32 -15.63
N ILE A 240 8.15 12.25 -15.06
CA ILE A 240 7.95 12.70 -13.68
C ILE A 240 6.75 13.66 -13.65
N VAL A 241 5.99 13.66 -12.55
CA VAL A 241 4.72 14.40 -12.44
C VAL A 241 4.87 15.90 -12.66
N SER A 242 5.98 16.50 -12.25
CA SER A 242 6.21 17.94 -12.39
C SER A 242 7.68 18.31 -12.54
N PRO A 243 8.00 19.51 -13.12
CA PRO A 243 9.37 20.04 -13.16
C PRO A 243 10.02 20.11 -11.77
N LYS A 244 9.28 20.58 -10.76
CA LYS A 244 9.77 20.67 -9.37
C LYS A 244 10.16 19.31 -8.79
N ALA A 245 9.42 18.25 -9.15
CA ALA A 245 9.77 16.89 -8.73
C ALA A 245 11.05 16.42 -9.40
N VAL A 246 11.30 16.79 -10.67
CA VAL A 246 12.58 16.52 -11.36
C VAL A 246 13.73 17.23 -10.67
N GLU A 247 13.58 18.51 -10.33
CA GLU A 247 14.61 19.30 -9.62
C GLU A 247 14.96 18.65 -8.26
N ARG A 248 13.96 18.25 -7.48
CA ARG A 248 14.17 17.52 -6.22
C ARG A 248 14.95 16.21 -6.43
N LEU A 249 14.54 15.41 -7.40
CA LEU A 249 15.19 14.13 -7.68
C LEU A 249 16.61 14.33 -8.18
N ALA A 250 16.85 15.31 -9.05
CA ALA A 250 18.16 15.64 -9.57
C ALA A 250 19.13 16.07 -8.45
N SER A 251 18.64 16.75 -7.40
CA SER A 251 19.46 17.13 -6.25
C SER A 251 19.91 15.96 -5.39
N LEU A 252 19.28 14.77 -5.52
CA LEU A 252 19.68 13.55 -4.84
C LEU A 252 20.78 12.77 -5.57
N ILE A 253 21.11 13.14 -6.83
CA ILE A 253 22.06 12.42 -7.66
C ILE A 253 23.48 12.93 -7.40
N ASP A 254 24.30 12.15 -6.69
CA ASP A 254 25.75 12.37 -6.69
C ASP A 254 26.35 11.84 -7.99
N GLN A 255 26.67 12.74 -8.91
CA GLN A 255 27.21 12.41 -10.23
C GLN A 255 28.52 11.59 -10.18
N LYS A 256 29.25 11.63 -9.07
CA LYS A 256 30.48 10.83 -8.90
C LYS A 256 30.20 9.36 -8.63
N LYS A 257 28.99 9.05 -8.18
CA LYS A 257 28.53 7.69 -7.86
C LYS A 257 27.61 7.11 -8.93
N VAL A 258 27.26 7.89 -9.98
CA VAL A 258 26.42 7.40 -11.07
C VAL A 258 27.20 6.40 -11.91
N VAL A 259 26.65 5.20 -12.07
CA VAL A 259 27.21 4.12 -12.90
C VAL A 259 26.40 3.86 -14.17
N ALA A 260 25.14 4.35 -14.20
CA ALA A 260 24.29 4.38 -15.40
C ALA A 260 23.26 5.49 -15.27
N GLY A 261 22.88 6.13 -16.37
CA GLY A 261 21.91 7.24 -16.39
C GLY A 261 22.51 8.55 -15.87
N GLY A 262 21.75 9.27 -15.02
CA GLY A 262 22.19 10.48 -14.33
C GLY A 262 21.77 11.80 -14.98
N ALA A 263 21.23 11.78 -16.19
CA ALA A 263 20.74 12.99 -16.84
C ALA A 263 19.32 13.34 -16.39
N SER A 264 19.01 14.62 -16.36
CA SER A 264 17.67 15.13 -16.05
C SER A 264 17.31 16.33 -16.93
N ASP A 265 16.01 16.51 -17.16
CA ASP A 265 15.46 17.63 -17.93
C ASP A 265 14.11 18.05 -17.28
N PRO A 266 14.11 19.08 -16.43
CA PRO A 266 12.89 19.53 -15.77
C PRO A 266 11.80 19.96 -16.77
N GLN A 267 12.14 20.57 -17.89
CA GLN A 267 11.16 21.03 -18.88
C GLN A 267 10.48 19.86 -19.58
N ALA A 268 11.23 18.79 -19.88
CA ALA A 268 10.69 17.55 -20.40
C ALA A 268 10.05 16.65 -19.31
N ARG A 269 10.15 17.03 -18.04
CA ARG A 269 9.77 16.21 -16.88
C ARG A 269 10.46 14.84 -16.91
N TYR A 270 11.74 14.81 -17.18
CA TYR A 270 12.51 13.61 -17.46
C TYR A 270 13.70 13.46 -16.51
N ILE A 271 13.92 12.22 -16.06
CA ILE A 271 15.16 11.76 -15.43
C ILE A 271 15.49 10.39 -16.02
N ASP A 272 16.76 10.15 -16.35
CA ASP A 272 17.22 8.82 -16.74
C ASP A 272 16.91 7.77 -15.68
N PRO A 273 16.62 6.51 -16.05
CA PRO A 273 16.79 5.37 -15.15
C PRO A 273 18.22 5.38 -14.63
N THR A 274 18.40 5.71 -13.33
CA THR A 274 19.72 6.04 -12.77
C THR A 274 20.13 5.02 -11.72
N ILE A 275 21.31 4.42 -11.91
CA ILE A 275 21.93 3.50 -10.96
C ILE A 275 23.08 4.23 -10.25
N ILE A 276 23.07 4.20 -8.93
CA ILE A 276 24.02 4.93 -8.09
C ILE A 276 24.77 3.93 -7.19
N TYR A 277 26.10 3.87 -7.31
CA TYR A 277 26.96 2.93 -6.57
C TYR A 277 28.41 3.47 -6.42
N PRO A 278 29.08 3.28 -5.27
CA PRO A 278 28.54 2.76 -4.03
C PRO A 278 27.76 3.83 -3.23
N VAL A 279 26.70 3.41 -2.54
CA VAL A 279 25.93 4.27 -1.64
C VAL A 279 26.08 3.79 -0.21
N THR A 280 26.04 4.72 0.75
CA THR A 280 26.05 4.47 2.19
C THR A 280 24.79 5.03 2.84
N TRP A 281 24.50 4.64 4.06
CA TRP A 281 23.35 5.16 4.81
C TRP A 281 23.43 6.67 5.12
N ASP A 282 24.62 7.26 5.06
CA ASP A 282 24.85 8.70 5.29
C ASP A 282 24.63 9.55 4.02
N ASP A 283 24.39 8.93 2.87
CA ASP A 283 24.11 9.66 1.63
C ASP A 283 22.71 10.30 1.64
N PRO A 284 22.54 11.55 1.18
CA PRO A 284 21.26 12.26 1.20
C PRO A 284 20.11 11.51 0.51
N ILE A 285 20.40 10.68 -0.48
CA ILE A 285 19.40 9.85 -1.18
C ILE A 285 18.76 8.81 -0.25
N MET A 286 19.38 8.51 0.91
CA MET A 286 18.89 7.55 1.90
C MET A 286 18.05 8.18 3.03
N GLU A 287 17.90 9.52 3.06
CA GLU A 287 17.20 10.21 4.15
C GLU A 287 15.67 10.02 4.11
N ASP A 288 15.07 9.97 2.91
CA ASP A 288 13.60 9.90 2.74
C ASP A 288 13.25 9.11 1.48
N GLU A 289 11.95 8.84 1.29
CA GLU A 289 11.43 8.17 0.10
C GLU A 289 11.83 8.90 -1.19
N ILE A 290 12.46 8.18 -2.09
CA ILE A 290 12.97 8.75 -3.36
C ILE A 290 11.80 9.15 -4.26
N PHE A 291 10.86 8.26 -4.51
CA PHE A 291 9.70 8.43 -5.40
C PHE A 291 10.09 8.95 -6.79
N GLY A 292 11.08 8.28 -7.38
CA GLY A 292 11.68 8.61 -8.67
C GLY A 292 12.58 7.48 -9.18
N PRO A 293 13.04 7.52 -10.45
CA PRO A 293 13.72 6.40 -11.11
C PRO A 293 15.20 6.29 -10.75
N LEU A 294 15.52 6.40 -9.47
CA LEU A 294 16.88 6.33 -8.93
C LEU A 294 17.00 5.06 -8.08
N LEU A 295 18.00 4.23 -8.38
CA LEU A 295 18.30 3.03 -7.62
C LEU A 295 19.67 3.15 -6.94
N PRO A 296 19.73 3.55 -5.66
CA PRO A 296 20.93 3.45 -4.86
C PRO A 296 21.23 2.00 -4.50
N ILE A 297 22.51 1.62 -4.58
CA ILE A 297 23.00 0.28 -4.25
C ILE A 297 23.94 0.37 -3.07
N LEU A 298 23.56 -0.27 -1.94
CA LEU A 298 24.35 -0.44 -0.73
C LEU A 298 24.88 -1.87 -0.68
N THR A 299 25.94 -2.09 0.08
CA THR A 299 26.52 -3.42 0.28
C THR A 299 26.51 -3.85 1.76
N TYR A 300 26.36 -5.16 1.98
CA TYR A 300 26.49 -5.75 3.30
C TYR A 300 27.41 -7.00 3.27
N LYS A 301 27.98 -7.36 4.41
CA LYS A 301 28.76 -8.59 4.62
C LYS A 301 28.00 -9.64 5.40
N ASP A 302 27.34 -9.18 6.46
CA ASP A 302 26.59 -10.00 7.40
C ASP A 302 25.10 -9.69 7.29
N PHE A 303 24.28 -10.71 7.04
CA PHE A 303 22.85 -10.54 6.78
C PHE A 303 22.09 -10.07 8.04
N ASP A 304 22.49 -10.58 9.23
CA ASP A 304 21.89 -10.16 10.48
C ASP A 304 22.21 -8.70 10.81
N ALA A 305 23.43 -8.25 10.53
CA ALA A 305 23.82 -6.85 10.68
C ALA A 305 23.03 -5.96 9.72
N ALA A 306 22.84 -6.41 8.49
CA ALA A 306 22.03 -5.69 7.48
C ALA A 306 20.57 -5.55 7.91
N ILE A 307 19.95 -6.62 8.41
CA ILE A 307 18.60 -6.57 8.97
C ILE A 307 18.53 -5.62 10.18
N ARG A 308 19.51 -5.67 11.07
CA ARG A 308 19.57 -4.74 12.22
C ARG A 308 19.69 -3.29 11.77
N GLU A 309 20.43 -3.03 10.71
CA GLU A 309 20.56 -1.67 10.15
C GLU A 309 19.23 -1.18 9.61
N VAL A 310 18.55 -1.96 8.76
CA VAL A 310 17.22 -1.60 8.23
C VAL A 310 16.21 -1.35 9.34
N LYS A 311 16.29 -2.07 10.46
CA LYS A 311 15.39 -1.87 11.61
C LYS A 311 15.56 -0.53 12.34
N LYS A 312 16.66 0.19 12.13
CA LYS A 312 16.84 1.55 12.69
C LYS A 312 16.03 2.60 11.94
N HIS A 313 15.58 2.28 10.73
CA HIS A 313 14.81 3.15 9.87
C HIS A 313 13.30 2.88 9.98
N PRO A 314 12.45 3.80 9.49
CA PRO A 314 11.01 3.60 9.47
C PRO A 314 10.62 2.30 8.75
N LYS A 315 9.60 1.60 9.27
CA LYS A 315 9.10 0.38 8.65
C LYS A 315 8.62 0.64 7.23
N PRO A 316 9.16 -0.09 6.22
CA PRO A 316 8.81 0.14 4.82
C PRO A 316 7.42 -0.41 4.48
N LEU A 317 6.85 0.10 3.41
CA LEU A 317 5.61 -0.44 2.83
C LEU A 317 5.86 -1.84 2.24
N SER A 318 6.99 -2.01 1.55
CA SER A 318 7.36 -3.29 0.96
C SER A 318 8.76 -3.74 1.36
N GLY A 319 8.93 -5.08 1.43
CA GLY A 319 10.23 -5.73 1.63
C GLY A 319 10.46 -6.82 0.60
N PHE A 320 11.66 -6.87 0.02
CA PHE A 320 12.02 -7.83 -1.01
C PHE A 320 13.32 -8.54 -0.68
N LEU A 321 13.36 -9.84 -0.96
CA LEU A 321 14.58 -10.64 -0.86
C LEU A 321 14.75 -11.51 -2.09
N PHE A 322 15.93 -11.47 -2.70
CA PHE A 322 16.36 -12.37 -3.75
C PHE A 322 17.34 -13.38 -3.16
N SER A 323 16.92 -14.64 -3.06
CA SER A 323 17.67 -15.71 -2.45
C SER A 323 17.18 -17.08 -2.93
N ARG A 324 18.07 -18.08 -2.89
CA ARG A 324 17.73 -19.51 -2.99
C ARG A 324 17.92 -20.24 -1.66
N ASP A 325 18.45 -19.56 -0.65
CA ASP A 325 18.62 -20.13 0.68
C ASP A 325 17.35 -19.96 1.51
N GLN A 326 16.66 -21.07 1.77
CA GLN A 326 15.43 -21.09 2.55
C GLN A 326 15.63 -20.51 3.97
N LYS A 327 16.80 -20.74 4.57
CA LYS A 327 17.10 -20.21 5.92
C LYS A 327 17.18 -18.68 5.91
N ALA A 328 17.79 -18.10 4.87
CA ALA A 328 17.83 -16.64 4.69
C ALA A 328 16.42 -16.08 4.45
N ILE A 329 15.58 -16.78 3.67
CA ILE A 329 14.19 -16.42 3.41
C ILE A 329 13.38 -16.42 4.73
N ASP A 330 13.43 -17.53 5.48
CA ASP A 330 12.69 -17.67 6.74
C ASP A 330 13.15 -16.63 7.76
N HIS A 331 14.45 -16.37 7.82
CA HIS A 331 15.02 -15.36 8.70
C HIS A 331 14.59 -13.94 8.33
N PHE A 332 14.59 -13.59 7.04
CA PHE A 332 14.10 -12.31 6.55
C PHE A 332 12.64 -12.08 6.94
N LEU A 333 11.78 -13.07 6.67
CA LEU A 333 10.35 -12.99 6.96
C LEU A 333 10.06 -12.90 8.47
N ALA A 334 10.82 -13.62 9.30
CA ALA A 334 10.65 -13.59 10.75
C ALA A 334 11.23 -12.32 11.39
N SER A 335 12.24 -11.71 10.79
CA SER A 335 13.03 -10.65 11.42
C SER A 335 12.65 -9.25 11.02
N LEU A 336 12.19 -9.00 9.79
CA LEU A 336 11.89 -7.67 9.28
C LEU A 336 10.37 -7.43 9.22
N SER A 337 9.93 -6.29 9.76
CA SER A 337 8.52 -5.86 9.68
C SER A 337 8.34 -4.91 8.51
N PHE A 338 7.40 -5.23 7.61
CA PHE A 338 6.99 -4.43 6.46
C PHE A 338 5.51 -4.68 6.15
N GLY A 339 4.89 -3.84 5.33
CA GLY A 339 3.47 -4.00 4.98
C GLY A 339 3.18 -5.24 4.15
N GLY A 340 3.84 -5.38 3.02
CA GLY A 340 3.77 -6.54 2.14
C GLY A 340 5.09 -6.75 1.41
N GLY A 341 5.25 -7.82 0.63
CA GLY A 341 6.51 -8.04 -0.06
C GLY A 341 6.54 -9.28 -0.93
N ALA A 342 7.73 -9.58 -1.44
CA ALA A 342 7.92 -10.75 -2.28
C ALA A 342 9.33 -11.35 -2.14
N ILE A 343 9.41 -12.65 -2.34
CA ILE A 343 10.67 -13.39 -2.48
C ILE A 343 10.93 -13.61 -3.97
N ASN A 344 12.15 -13.29 -4.43
CA ASN A 344 12.59 -13.38 -5.82
C ASN A 344 11.72 -12.59 -6.82
N GLN A 345 11.06 -11.53 -6.34
CA GLN A 345 10.22 -10.64 -7.12
C GLN A 345 10.11 -9.28 -6.45
N VAL A 346 9.61 -8.27 -7.18
CA VAL A 346 9.25 -6.94 -6.66
C VAL A 346 7.86 -6.52 -7.14
N ASN A 347 7.19 -5.65 -6.43
CA ASN A 347 5.95 -4.94 -6.77
C ASN A 347 4.72 -5.81 -7.04
N ILE A 348 4.82 -6.94 -7.76
CA ILE A 348 3.64 -7.67 -8.26
C ILE A 348 2.75 -8.31 -7.19
N HIS A 349 3.19 -8.38 -5.93
CA HIS A 349 2.37 -8.86 -4.81
C HIS A 349 1.09 -8.04 -4.62
N LEU A 350 1.09 -6.77 -5.01
CA LEU A 350 -0.06 -5.88 -4.92
C LEU A 350 -1.19 -6.19 -5.93
N PHE A 351 -0.95 -7.06 -6.93
CA PHE A 351 -1.99 -7.48 -7.87
C PHE A 351 -2.74 -8.75 -7.45
N ILE A 352 -2.49 -9.23 -6.23
CA ILE A 352 -3.14 -10.43 -5.70
C ILE A 352 -4.31 -10.01 -4.80
N GLU A 353 -5.51 -9.96 -5.34
CA GLU A 353 -6.73 -9.48 -4.68
C GLU A 353 -7.09 -10.22 -3.37
N THR A 354 -6.59 -11.43 -3.18
CA THR A 354 -6.80 -12.22 -1.96
C THR A 354 -5.78 -11.93 -0.87
N MET A 355 -4.73 -11.17 -1.17
CA MET A 355 -3.71 -10.75 -0.18
C MET A 355 -4.06 -9.38 0.39
N PRO A 356 -4.09 -9.21 1.72
CA PRO A 356 -4.21 -7.89 2.32
C PRO A 356 -3.06 -6.98 1.87
N PHE A 357 -3.38 -5.78 1.38
CA PHE A 357 -2.40 -4.77 1.03
C PHE A 357 -2.50 -3.59 2.01
N GLY A 358 -1.39 -3.17 2.57
CA GLY A 358 -1.32 -2.06 3.50
C GLY A 358 0.02 -1.97 4.21
N GLY A 359 0.30 -0.80 4.77
CA GLY A 359 1.54 -0.50 5.49
C GLY A 359 1.50 -0.84 6.97
N VAL A 360 2.63 -0.59 7.64
CA VAL A 360 2.79 -0.76 9.08
C VAL A 360 3.63 0.38 9.68
N GLY A 361 3.16 1.02 10.73
CA GLY A 361 3.85 2.15 11.35
C GLY A 361 3.89 3.36 10.41
N ASN A 362 5.06 3.84 10.01
CA ASN A 362 5.18 4.99 9.12
C ASN A 362 4.70 4.72 7.69
N SER A 363 4.65 3.46 7.26
CA SER A 363 4.17 3.13 5.91
C SER A 363 2.66 2.98 5.80
N GLY A 364 1.92 3.00 6.92
CA GLY A 364 0.46 2.99 6.86
C GLY A 364 -0.23 2.41 8.08
N ILE A 365 -1.57 2.45 8.02
CA ILE A 365 -2.49 1.91 9.03
C ILE A 365 -3.65 1.25 8.30
N GLY A 366 -3.93 0.00 8.65
CA GLY A 366 -4.98 -0.79 8.02
C GLY A 366 -4.52 -1.50 6.76
N HIS A 367 -5.42 -2.30 6.20
CA HIS A 367 -5.18 -3.08 4.98
C HIS A 367 -6.45 -3.07 4.14
N TYR A 368 -6.30 -3.16 2.83
CA TYR A 368 -7.41 -3.32 1.90
C TYR A 368 -7.11 -4.44 0.88
N TYR A 369 -7.92 -4.62 -0.11
CA TYR A 369 -8.12 -5.75 -1.02
C TYR A 369 -8.92 -6.89 -0.43
N GLY A 370 -9.83 -7.39 -1.24
CA GLY A 370 -10.66 -8.55 -0.98
C GLY A 370 -11.39 -8.51 0.36
N LYS A 371 -11.40 -9.65 1.03
CA LYS A 371 -12.06 -9.80 2.35
C LYS A 371 -11.47 -8.86 3.40
N ALA A 372 -10.14 -8.63 3.37
CA ALA A 372 -9.50 -7.74 4.33
C ALA A 372 -9.99 -6.29 4.18
N GLY A 373 -10.14 -5.81 2.92
CA GLY A 373 -10.71 -4.50 2.65
C GLY A 373 -12.17 -4.37 3.08
N PHE A 374 -12.99 -5.38 2.76
CA PHE A 374 -14.38 -5.43 3.23
C PHE A 374 -14.46 -5.38 4.76
N ASP A 375 -13.62 -6.14 5.48
CA ASP A 375 -13.60 -6.16 6.93
C ASP A 375 -13.10 -4.83 7.54
N ALA A 376 -12.09 -4.19 6.92
CA ALA A 376 -11.57 -2.91 7.37
C ALA A 376 -12.57 -1.76 7.21
N LEU A 377 -13.43 -1.84 6.18
CA LEU A 377 -14.40 -0.81 5.81
C LEU A 377 -15.82 -1.10 6.34
N THR A 378 -15.97 -2.10 7.22
CA THR A 378 -17.21 -2.42 7.90
C THR A 378 -17.00 -2.50 9.42
N HIS A 379 -17.99 -2.06 10.19
CA HIS A 379 -18.04 -2.28 11.63
C HIS A 379 -18.43 -3.73 11.93
N ALA A 380 -17.69 -4.39 12.82
CA ALA A 380 -17.98 -5.74 13.31
C ALA A 380 -18.91 -5.66 14.52
N LYS A 381 -20.21 -5.85 14.31
CA LYS A 381 -21.23 -5.86 15.36
C LYS A 381 -21.37 -7.26 15.93
N SER A 382 -20.90 -7.45 17.16
CA SER A 382 -21.01 -8.73 17.88
C SER A 382 -22.33 -8.84 18.62
N VAL A 383 -23.06 -9.94 18.43
CA VAL A 383 -24.38 -10.17 19.04
C VAL A 383 -24.41 -11.55 19.66
N LEU A 384 -24.72 -11.61 20.96
CA LEU A 384 -25.10 -12.82 21.64
C LEU A 384 -26.62 -13.02 21.52
N ILE A 385 -27.05 -14.19 21.11
CA ILE A 385 -28.45 -14.57 20.98
C ILE A 385 -28.76 -15.59 22.07
N SER A 386 -29.56 -15.17 23.02
CA SER A 386 -30.04 -16.03 24.13
C SER A 386 -31.44 -16.57 23.82
N PRO A 387 -31.76 -17.80 24.16
CA PRO A 387 -33.14 -18.26 24.17
C PRO A 387 -34.01 -17.39 25.12
N PRO A 388 -35.26 -17.08 24.76
CA PRO A 388 -36.09 -16.13 25.51
C PRO A 388 -36.43 -16.56 26.96
N ASP A 389 -36.48 -17.84 27.20
CA ASP A 389 -36.92 -18.40 28.53
C ASP A 389 -35.76 -19.03 29.32
N VAL A 390 -34.51 -18.72 28.94
CA VAL A 390 -33.32 -19.23 29.64
C VAL A 390 -32.73 -18.15 30.53
N ALA A 391 -32.97 -18.29 31.83
CA ALA A 391 -32.33 -17.46 32.83
C ALA A 391 -30.95 -18.01 33.20
N ILE A 392 -29.95 -17.13 33.27
CA ILE A 392 -28.62 -17.46 33.75
C ILE A 392 -28.55 -17.07 35.23
N GLU A 393 -29.18 -17.89 36.08
CA GLU A 393 -29.40 -17.62 37.49
C GLU A 393 -28.10 -17.34 38.29
N HIS A 394 -26.95 -17.90 37.81
CA HIS A 394 -25.65 -17.68 38.47
C HIS A 394 -25.16 -16.24 38.37
N LEU A 395 -25.66 -15.48 37.39
CA LEU A 395 -25.29 -14.05 37.19
C LEU A 395 -26.02 -13.12 38.16
N PHE A 396 -27.09 -13.58 38.77
CA PHE A 396 -27.91 -12.71 39.61
C PHE A 396 -27.60 -12.89 41.11
N PRO A 397 -27.55 -11.79 41.86
CA PRO A 397 -27.39 -11.90 43.33
C PRO A 397 -28.58 -12.64 43.99
N PRO A 398 -28.37 -13.21 45.17
CA PRO A 398 -27.14 -13.20 45.98
C PRO A 398 -26.08 -14.15 45.41
N TYR A 399 -24.80 -13.74 45.48
CA TYR A 399 -23.68 -14.55 45.03
C TYR A 399 -23.25 -15.53 46.11
N THR A 400 -23.64 -16.78 45.97
CA THR A 400 -23.18 -17.88 46.85
C THR A 400 -21.87 -18.48 46.29
N ASN A 401 -21.16 -19.25 47.13
CA ASN A 401 -19.97 -19.97 46.69
C ASN A 401 -20.27 -20.94 45.54
N GLU A 402 -21.44 -21.56 45.52
CA GLU A 402 -21.89 -22.45 44.44
C GLU A 402 -22.08 -21.70 43.13
N LYS A 403 -22.69 -20.51 43.18
CA LYS A 403 -22.82 -19.65 41.98
C LYS A 403 -21.45 -19.19 41.43
N VAL A 404 -20.53 -18.82 42.32
CA VAL A 404 -19.17 -18.45 41.92
C VAL A 404 -18.45 -19.62 41.28
N GLN A 405 -18.59 -20.82 41.83
CA GLN A 405 -18.01 -22.03 41.24
C GLN A 405 -18.64 -22.36 39.88
N ALA A 406 -19.95 -22.23 39.72
CA ALA A 406 -20.64 -22.42 38.45
C ALA A 406 -20.18 -21.42 37.39
N LEU A 407 -19.91 -20.16 37.76
CA LEU A 407 -19.39 -19.15 36.85
C LEU A 407 -17.97 -19.46 36.33
N SER A 408 -17.16 -20.22 37.08
CA SER A 408 -15.82 -20.61 36.63
C SER A 408 -15.85 -21.44 35.33
N GLN A 409 -16.92 -22.21 35.10
CA GLN A 409 -17.11 -23.03 33.91
C GLN A 409 -17.40 -22.20 32.64
N TRP A 410 -17.72 -20.91 32.80
CA TRP A 410 -17.99 -20.03 31.65
C TRP A 410 -16.78 -19.70 30.82
N PHE A 411 -15.60 -19.93 31.36
CA PHE A 411 -14.32 -19.69 30.65
C PHE A 411 -13.81 -20.96 29.96
N GLU A 412 -14.59 -22.05 29.96
CA GLU A 412 -14.28 -23.28 29.21
C GLU A 412 -14.90 -23.23 27.82
N TYR A 413 -14.04 -23.41 26.74
CA TYR A 413 -14.44 -23.36 25.33
C TYR A 413 -14.57 -24.74 24.69
#